data_64f005da0194420aa2a8a09313007c8b
#
_entry.id   64f005da0194420aa2a8a09313007c8b
#
_cell.length_a   1.000
_cell.length_b   1.000
_cell.length_c   1.000
_cell.angle_alpha   90.00
_cell.angle_beta   90.00
_cell.angle_gamma   90.00
#
_symmetry.space_group_name_H-M   'P 1'
#
loop_
_entity.id
_entity.type
_entity.pdbx_description
1 polymer ?
#
loop_
_entity_poly.entity_id
_entity_poly.type
_entity_poly.pdbx_seq_one_letter_code
_entity_poly.pdbx_strand_id
1 'polypeptide(L)'
;MNENKLEDSKGFAALLRLVRPKQWIKNGFIFLPLFFGGALLHTDALLAGLITFFAYSFAASSIYCFNDIYDVEADRRHPVKCHRPIASGAVSIKQAYGLMFLMFALSMGICSLLGSWETMGIIIFYWLLNLGYCAKFKQYAIIDVCIVAFGFVLRLLAGGVATGIVLSKWIVLMTFLITLFMSFAKRRDDVLRMEKTGEAPRKNTIRYNLTFINQAITITASVTLVCYIMYTVSPEVIENFHTENLYLTSVFVLVGLLRYIQIAVVDQKSGDPTKIILRDRITQFIVLAWLLSFLILIYIV
;
A
#
# COMPACT_ATOMS: atom_id res chain seq x y z
N MET A 1 35.68 9.47 24.03
CA MET A 1 34.20 9.55 23.89
C MET A 1 33.73 8.30 23.20
N ASN A 2 33.11 7.47 23.96
CA ASN A 2 32.89 6.02 23.98
C ASN A 2 32.56 5.31 22.65
N GLU A 3 33.38 4.32 22.32
CA GLU A 3 33.10 3.30 21.26
C GLU A 3 31.73 2.64 21.50
N ASN A 4 31.34 2.36 22.73
CA ASN A 4 29.99 1.84 23.07
C ASN A 4 28.84 2.76 22.61
N LYS A 5 28.99 4.08 22.65
CA LYS A 5 27.94 5.01 22.13
C LYS A 5 27.84 4.99 20.60
N LEU A 6 28.94 4.70 19.92
CA LEU A 6 28.96 4.57 18.45
C LEU A 6 28.38 3.23 18.00
N GLU A 7 28.61 2.14 18.74
CA GLU A 7 28.00 0.84 18.49
C GLU A 7 26.50 0.84 18.80
N ASP A 8 26.08 1.40 19.90
CA ASP A 8 24.66 1.58 20.25
C ASP A 8 23.91 2.42 19.21
N SER A 9 24.53 3.49 18.68
CA SER A 9 23.93 4.31 17.63
C SER A 9 23.80 3.56 16.31
N LYS A 10 24.75 2.68 15.98
CA LYS A 10 24.68 1.79 14.79
C LYS A 10 23.60 0.72 14.97
N GLY A 11 23.46 0.16 16.16
CA GLY A 11 22.42 -0.82 16.51
C GLY A 11 21.02 -0.21 16.42
N PHE A 12 20.81 0.97 17.00
CA PHE A 12 19.53 1.66 16.95
C PHE A 12 19.13 2.05 15.52
N ALA A 13 20.07 2.56 14.72
CA ALA A 13 19.82 2.87 13.32
C ALA A 13 19.47 1.61 12.49
N ALA A 14 20.00 0.43 12.84
CA ALA A 14 19.64 -0.83 12.21
C ALA A 14 18.22 -1.27 12.59
N LEU A 15 17.81 -1.11 13.85
CA LEU A 15 16.43 -1.38 14.31
C LEU A 15 15.42 -0.45 13.61
N LEU A 16 15.70 0.84 13.49
CA LEU A 16 14.85 1.77 12.73
C LEU A 16 14.74 1.39 11.26
N ARG A 17 15.81 0.90 10.65
CA ARG A 17 15.77 0.40 9.25
C ARG A 17 14.88 -0.84 9.13
N LEU A 18 14.83 -1.71 10.14
CA LEU A 18 14.01 -2.90 10.17
C LEU A 18 12.51 -2.55 10.29
N VAL A 19 12.15 -1.55 11.11
CA VAL A 19 10.78 -1.02 11.27
C VAL A 19 10.25 -0.38 9.97
N ARG A 20 11.13 0.11 9.09
CA ARG A 20 10.79 0.72 7.77
C ARG A 20 9.79 1.87 7.82
N PRO A 21 10.01 2.98 8.56
CA PRO A 21 9.05 4.08 8.66
C PRO A 21 8.68 4.70 7.30
N LYS A 22 9.60 4.71 6.33
CA LYS A 22 9.35 5.18 4.96
C LYS A 22 8.19 4.43 4.26
N GLN A 23 7.86 3.23 4.70
CA GLN A 23 6.74 2.44 4.14
C GLN A 23 5.39 2.81 4.76
N TRP A 24 5.37 3.58 5.86
CA TRP A 24 4.14 4.03 6.52
C TRP A 24 3.29 4.94 5.62
N ILE A 25 3.90 5.59 4.63
CA ILE A 25 3.16 6.38 3.63
C ILE A 25 2.03 5.59 2.95
N LYS A 26 2.18 4.27 2.83
CA LYS A 26 1.14 3.37 2.28
C LYS A 26 -0.09 3.30 3.17
N ASN A 27 0.05 3.59 4.46
CA ASN A 27 -1.07 3.60 5.40
C ASN A 27 -1.90 4.89 5.27
N GLY A 28 -1.48 5.85 4.43
CA GLY A 28 -2.28 7.01 4.04
C GLY A 28 -3.65 6.65 3.45
N PHE A 29 -3.82 5.43 2.93
CA PHE A 29 -5.14 4.91 2.51
C PHE A 29 -6.19 4.90 3.63
N ILE A 30 -5.78 4.93 4.91
CA ILE A 30 -6.67 5.06 6.08
C ILE A 30 -7.41 6.41 6.06
N PHE A 31 -6.84 7.45 5.44
CA PHE A 31 -7.46 8.78 5.36
C PHE A 31 -8.40 8.95 4.15
N LEU A 32 -8.45 7.98 3.22
CA LEU A 32 -9.36 8.08 2.06
C LEU A 32 -10.84 8.18 2.45
N PRO A 33 -11.34 7.47 3.49
CA PRO A 33 -12.71 7.67 3.96
C PRO A 33 -13.00 9.11 4.36
N LEU A 34 -12.08 9.77 5.08
CA LEU A 34 -12.23 11.16 5.48
C LEU A 34 -12.26 12.11 4.27
N PHE A 35 -11.40 11.84 3.26
CA PHE A 35 -11.35 12.65 2.05
C PHE A 35 -12.65 12.52 1.25
N PHE A 36 -13.06 11.29 0.92
CA PHE A 36 -14.25 11.03 0.12
C PHE A 36 -15.57 11.17 0.90
N GLY A 37 -15.51 11.19 2.23
CA GLY A 37 -16.67 11.47 3.11
C GLY A 37 -16.81 12.95 3.51
N GLY A 38 -15.93 13.85 3.00
CA GLY A 38 -15.97 15.28 3.34
C GLY A 38 -15.63 15.60 4.80
N ALA A 39 -15.04 14.64 5.54
CA ALA A 39 -14.83 14.76 6.99
C ALA A 39 -13.39 15.12 7.40
N LEU A 40 -12.55 15.58 6.47
CA LEU A 40 -11.14 15.92 6.74
C LEU A 40 -10.98 17.03 7.80
N LEU A 41 -11.96 17.92 7.92
CA LEU A 41 -11.95 19.04 8.88
C LEU A 41 -12.62 18.72 10.22
N HIS A 42 -13.21 17.52 10.36
CA HIS A 42 -13.80 17.08 11.63
C HIS A 42 -12.68 16.54 12.54
N THR A 43 -12.40 17.25 13.61
CA THR A 43 -11.28 16.98 14.52
C THR A 43 -11.30 15.58 15.11
N ASP A 44 -12.49 15.08 15.53
CA ASP A 44 -12.63 13.76 16.14
C ASP A 44 -12.37 12.65 15.13
N ALA A 45 -12.89 12.78 13.91
CA ALA A 45 -12.66 11.83 12.83
C ALA A 45 -11.19 11.84 12.38
N LEU A 46 -10.57 13.02 12.31
CA LEU A 46 -9.14 13.14 11.98
C LEU A 46 -8.27 12.50 13.08
N LEU A 47 -8.60 12.70 14.36
CA LEU A 47 -7.89 12.08 15.48
C LEU A 47 -8.00 10.55 15.44
N ALA A 48 -9.22 10.01 15.22
CA ALA A 48 -9.44 8.59 15.05
C ALA A 48 -8.64 8.01 13.86
N GLY A 49 -8.63 8.73 12.73
CA GLY A 49 -7.80 8.39 11.57
C GLY A 49 -6.30 8.35 11.89
N LEU A 50 -5.78 9.34 12.65
CA LEU A 50 -4.37 9.39 13.08
C LEU A 50 -4.02 8.22 14.02
N ILE A 51 -4.86 7.93 15.02
CA ILE A 51 -4.67 6.79 15.93
C ILE A 51 -4.61 5.49 15.12
N THR A 52 -5.57 5.30 14.19
CA THR A 52 -5.60 4.13 13.30
C THR A 52 -4.36 4.05 12.42
N PHE A 53 -3.89 5.17 11.88
CA PHE A 53 -2.69 5.23 11.05
C PHE A 53 -1.44 4.75 11.82
N PHE A 54 -1.24 5.21 13.05
CA PHE A 54 -0.11 4.78 13.85
C PHE A 54 -0.25 3.32 14.30
N ALA A 55 -1.43 2.89 14.75
CA ALA A 55 -1.70 1.50 15.11
C ALA A 55 -1.39 0.57 13.91
N TYR A 56 -1.90 0.90 12.74
CA TYR A 56 -1.66 0.13 11.52
C TYR A 56 -0.19 0.14 11.08
N SER A 57 0.51 1.27 11.28
CA SER A 57 1.92 1.42 10.95
C SER A 57 2.81 0.54 11.80
N PHE A 58 2.51 0.42 13.10
CA PHE A 58 3.22 -0.50 13.98
C PHE A 58 2.91 -1.96 13.66
N ALA A 59 1.66 -2.32 13.33
CA ALA A 59 1.33 -3.66 12.84
C ALA A 59 2.11 -4.01 11.56
N ALA A 60 2.17 -3.09 10.59
CA ALA A 60 2.94 -3.28 9.36
C ALA A 60 4.44 -3.43 9.63
N SER A 61 4.98 -2.68 10.59
CA SER A 61 6.40 -2.78 11.00
C SER A 61 6.71 -4.14 11.63
N SER A 62 5.79 -4.67 12.44
CA SER A 62 5.87 -6.04 12.99
C SER A 62 5.97 -7.07 11.86
N ILE A 63 5.15 -6.93 10.81
CA ILE A 63 5.17 -7.80 9.63
C ILE A 63 6.50 -7.70 8.87
N TYR A 64 7.09 -6.51 8.75
CA TYR A 64 8.39 -6.36 8.10
C TYR A 64 9.51 -7.07 8.88
N CYS A 65 9.48 -7.03 10.22
CA CYS A 65 10.40 -7.81 11.04
C CYS A 65 10.25 -9.31 10.74
N PHE A 66 9.03 -9.83 10.74
CA PHE A 66 8.76 -11.23 10.42
C PHE A 66 9.23 -11.61 9.02
N ASN A 67 8.93 -10.77 8.02
CA ASN A 67 9.37 -11.04 6.64
C ASN A 67 10.89 -11.14 6.51
N ASP A 68 11.64 -10.23 7.16
CA ASP A 68 13.10 -10.23 7.09
C ASP A 68 13.71 -11.39 7.89
N ILE A 69 13.04 -11.86 8.97
CA ILE A 69 13.41 -13.10 9.68
C ILE A 69 13.21 -14.32 8.77
N TYR A 70 12.02 -14.40 8.14
CA TYR A 70 11.66 -15.55 7.31
C TYR A 70 12.55 -15.68 6.05
N ASP A 71 12.91 -14.54 5.46
CA ASP A 71 13.67 -14.48 4.22
C ASP A 71 15.21 -14.41 4.43
N VAL A 72 15.72 -14.49 5.67
CA VAL A 72 17.13 -14.19 5.99
C VAL A 72 18.12 -14.94 5.13
N GLU A 73 17.94 -16.24 4.90
CA GLU A 73 18.87 -17.06 4.09
C GLU A 73 18.82 -16.68 2.59
N ALA A 74 17.65 -16.36 2.09
CA ALA A 74 17.49 -15.88 0.71
C ALA A 74 18.05 -14.47 0.52
N ASP A 75 17.84 -13.60 1.52
CA ASP A 75 18.34 -12.23 1.49
C ASP A 75 19.86 -12.16 1.57
N ARG A 76 20.52 -13.04 2.31
CA ARG A 76 22.01 -13.15 2.36
C ARG A 76 22.64 -13.43 0.99
N ARG A 77 21.97 -14.19 0.15
CA ARG A 77 22.43 -14.55 -1.21
C ARG A 77 22.09 -13.49 -2.26
N HIS A 78 21.22 -12.55 -1.92
CA HIS A 78 20.73 -11.56 -2.88
C HIS A 78 21.66 -10.35 -2.95
N PRO A 79 22.08 -9.86 -4.14
CA PRO A 79 23.12 -8.81 -4.29
C PRO A 79 22.78 -7.48 -3.60
N VAL A 80 21.49 -7.15 -3.42
CA VAL A 80 21.05 -5.89 -2.79
C VAL A 80 20.50 -6.13 -1.39
N LYS A 81 19.76 -7.23 -1.18
CA LYS A 81 19.08 -7.48 0.10
C LYS A 81 20.01 -8.00 1.19
N CYS A 82 21.22 -8.44 0.86
CA CYS A 82 22.26 -8.81 1.83
C CYS A 82 22.61 -7.66 2.81
N HIS A 83 22.32 -6.41 2.45
CA HIS A 83 22.48 -5.25 3.33
C HIS A 83 21.29 -4.98 4.28
N ARG A 84 20.25 -5.85 4.28
CA ARG A 84 19.16 -5.74 5.25
C ARG A 84 19.66 -6.03 6.66
N PRO A 85 19.08 -5.40 7.71
CA PRO A 85 19.62 -5.47 9.07
C PRO A 85 19.85 -6.90 9.61
N ILE A 86 18.95 -7.83 9.33
CA ILE A 86 19.08 -9.23 9.78
C ILE A 86 20.04 -10.01 8.88
N ALA A 87 19.95 -9.84 7.56
CA ALA A 87 20.80 -10.54 6.60
C ALA A 87 22.28 -10.16 6.77
N SER A 88 22.57 -8.88 7.03
CA SER A 88 23.92 -8.37 7.29
C SER A 88 24.48 -8.72 8.68
N GLY A 89 23.65 -9.28 9.59
CA GLY A 89 24.05 -9.56 10.97
C GLY A 89 24.01 -8.35 11.91
N ALA A 90 23.61 -7.16 11.44
CA ALA A 90 23.50 -5.95 12.27
C ALA A 90 22.39 -6.03 13.34
N VAL A 91 21.39 -6.89 13.14
CA VAL A 91 20.33 -7.22 14.10
C VAL A 91 20.22 -8.74 14.17
N SER A 92 20.26 -9.30 15.38
CA SER A 92 20.09 -10.73 15.59
C SER A 92 18.62 -11.15 15.39
N ILE A 93 18.40 -12.42 15.07
CA ILE A 93 17.05 -12.98 14.91
C ILE A 93 16.24 -12.83 16.22
N LYS A 94 16.87 -13.00 17.38
CA LYS A 94 16.21 -12.82 18.69
C LYS A 94 15.74 -11.39 18.91
N GLN A 95 16.60 -10.41 18.60
CA GLN A 95 16.23 -8.98 18.68
C GLN A 95 15.12 -8.64 17.67
N ALA A 96 15.14 -9.21 16.47
CA ALA A 96 14.10 -9.01 15.48
C ALA A 96 12.73 -9.57 15.91
N TYR A 97 12.69 -10.77 16.56
CA TYR A 97 11.46 -11.28 17.18
C TYR A 97 10.99 -10.38 18.32
N GLY A 98 11.89 -9.93 19.21
CA GLY A 98 11.54 -9.00 20.28
C GLY A 98 10.92 -7.71 19.72
N LEU A 99 11.52 -7.13 18.68
CA LEU A 99 11.00 -5.93 18.01
C LEU A 99 9.65 -6.20 17.32
N MET A 100 9.48 -7.37 16.68
CA MET A 100 8.22 -7.79 16.08
C MET A 100 7.07 -7.78 17.09
N PHE A 101 7.27 -8.43 18.25
CA PHE A 101 6.25 -8.47 19.29
C PHE A 101 6.00 -7.10 19.92
N LEU A 102 7.06 -6.31 20.14
CA LEU A 102 6.94 -4.94 20.65
C LEU A 102 6.10 -4.07 19.71
N MET A 103 6.39 -4.10 18.40
CA MET A 103 5.63 -3.34 17.41
C MET A 103 4.16 -3.77 17.37
N PHE A 104 3.88 -5.08 17.45
CA PHE A 104 2.50 -5.56 17.51
C PHE A 104 1.78 -5.15 18.80
N ALA A 105 2.44 -5.24 19.95
CA ALA A 105 1.89 -4.80 21.23
C ALA A 105 1.59 -3.27 21.22
N LEU A 106 2.50 -2.46 20.68
CA LEU A 106 2.27 -1.02 20.50
C LEU A 106 1.08 -0.73 19.57
N SER A 107 0.95 -1.51 18.49
CA SER A 107 -0.20 -1.42 17.58
C SER A 107 -1.51 -1.65 18.34
N MET A 108 -1.60 -2.70 19.12
CA MET A 108 -2.81 -3.04 19.89
C MET A 108 -3.07 -2.02 20.99
N GLY A 109 -2.03 -1.58 21.70
CA GLY A 109 -2.14 -0.55 22.74
C GLY A 109 -2.63 0.80 22.20
N ILE A 110 -2.15 1.24 21.03
CA ILE A 110 -2.63 2.48 20.40
C ILE A 110 -4.06 2.28 19.87
N CYS A 111 -4.36 1.12 19.25
CA CYS A 111 -5.70 0.84 18.73
C CYS A 111 -6.75 0.80 19.86
N SER A 112 -6.40 0.38 21.06
CA SER A 112 -7.32 0.35 22.21
C SER A 112 -7.83 1.74 22.62
N LEU A 113 -7.12 2.81 22.28
CA LEU A 113 -7.56 4.20 22.52
C LEU A 113 -8.83 4.57 21.73
N LEU A 114 -9.11 3.84 20.65
CA LEU A 114 -10.35 4.04 19.86
C LEU A 114 -11.58 3.42 20.49
N GLY A 115 -11.44 2.44 21.39
CA GLY A 115 -12.56 1.66 21.93
C GLY A 115 -13.33 0.84 20.88
N SER A 116 -12.79 0.68 19.67
CA SER A 116 -13.43 -0.03 18.54
C SER A 116 -12.83 -1.43 18.38
N TRP A 117 -13.61 -2.45 18.72
CA TRP A 117 -13.23 -3.85 18.52
C TRP A 117 -13.15 -4.24 17.05
N GLU A 118 -13.98 -3.62 16.22
CA GLU A 118 -14.01 -3.85 14.78
C GLU A 118 -12.70 -3.38 14.13
N THR A 119 -12.24 -2.17 14.47
CA THR A 119 -10.95 -1.66 13.97
C THR A 119 -9.79 -2.54 14.41
N MET A 120 -9.80 -2.98 15.67
CA MET A 120 -8.80 -3.90 16.21
C MET A 120 -8.84 -5.25 15.47
N GLY A 121 -10.03 -5.80 15.22
CA GLY A 121 -10.22 -7.03 14.46
C GLY A 121 -9.67 -6.93 13.04
N ILE A 122 -9.87 -5.80 12.36
CA ILE A 122 -9.32 -5.56 11.01
C ILE A 122 -7.78 -5.55 11.05
N ILE A 123 -7.16 -4.90 12.03
CA ILE A 123 -5.71 -4.84 12.16
C ILE A 123 -5.13 -6.22 12.48
N ILE A 124 -5.76 -6.99 13.36
CA ILE A 124 -5.34 -8.36 13.68
C ILE A 124 -5.46 -9.25 12.43
N PHE A 125 -6.57 -9.16 11.70
CA PHE A 125 -6.77 -9.93 10.46
C PHE A 125 -5.72 -9.56 9.40
N TYR A 126 -5.42 -8.27 9.23
CA TYR A 126 -4.34 -7.80 8.35
C TYR A 126 -2.99 -8.41 8.77
N TRP A 127 -2.70 -8.44 10.06
CA TRP A 127 -1.45 -8.99 10.59
C TRP A 127 -1.34 -10.48 10.30
N LEU A 128 -2.38 -11.26 10.62
CA LEU A 128 -2.43 -12.71 10.37
C LEU A 128 -2.32 -13.04 8.87
N LEU A 129 -3.07 -12.30 8.03
CA LEU A 129 -3.03 -12.47 6.58
C LEU A 129 -1.62 -12.27 6.02
N ASN A 130 -0.90 -11.25 6.51
CA ASN A 130 0.45 -10.95 6.05
C ASN A 130 1.51 -11.90 6.62
N LEU A 131 1.33 -12.47 7.80
CA LEU A 131 2.16 -13.58 8.28
C LEU A 131 2.02 -14.79 7.34
N GLY A 132 0.78 -15.17 6.99
CA GLY A 132 0.51 -16.23 6.02
C GLY A 132 1.08 -15.92 4.63
N TYR A 133 0.99 -14.65 4.21
CA TYR A 133 1.62 -14.18 2.97
C TYR A 133 3.14 -14.38 2.98
N CYS A 134 3.82 -13.94 4.03
CA CYS A 134 5.27 -14.09 4.15
C CYS A 134 5.70 -15.55 4.21
N ALA A 135 4.95 -16.40 4.92
CA ALA A 135 5.27 -17.81 5.08
C ALA A 135 5.03 -18.64 3.79
N LYS A 136 3.90 -18.43 3.11
CA LYS A 136 3.50 -19.34 2.02
C LYS A 136 2.90 -18.62 0.80
N PHE A 137 1.93 -17.71 0.97
CA PHE A 137 1.10 -17.24 -0.14
C PHE A 137 1.86 -16.41 -1.18
N LYS A 138 2.96 -15.75 -0.81
CA LYS A 138 3.83 -15.03 -1.75
C LYS A 138 4.47 -15.90 -2.83
N GLN A 139 4.35 -17.24 -2.71
CA GLN A 139 4.89 -18.18 -3.71
C GLN A 139 3.87 -18.52 -4.82
N TYR A 140 2.59 -18.19 -4.63
CA TYR A 140 1.53 -18.47 -5.60
C TYR A 140 1.25 -17.24 -6.45
N ALA A 141 1.36 -17.41 -7.78
CA ALA A 141 1.03 -16.36 -8.73
C ALA A 141 -0.46 -15.98 -8.60
N ILE A 142 -0.77 -14.73 -8.88
CA ILE A 142 -2.09 -14.09 -8.73
C ILE A 142 -2.46 -13.91 -7.25
N ILE A 143 -2.36 -14.94 -6.40
CA ILE A 143 -2.66 -14.85 -4.97
C ILE A 143 -1.75 -13.82 -4.30
N ASP A 144 -0.47 -13.77 -4.68
CA ASP A 144 0.49 -12.81 -4.13
C ASP A 144 0.08 -11.36 -4.37
N VAL A 145 -0.38 -11.01 -5.56
CA VAL A 145 -0.82 -9.65 -5.88
C VAL A 145 -2.21 -9.35 -5.31
N CYS A 146 -3.10 -10.34 -5.25
CA CYS A 146 -4.42 -10.18 -4.62
C CYS A 146 -4.32 -9.91 -3.12
N ILE A 147 -3.46 -10.61 -2.38
CA ILE A 147 -3.26 -10.36 -0.94
C ILE A 147 -2.67 -8.97 -0.71
N VAL A 148 -1.72 -8.54 -1.54
CA VAL A 148 -1.18 -7.18 -1.45
C VAL A 148 -2.28 -6.15 -1.67
N ALA A 149 -3.12 -6.32 -2.72
CA ALA A 149 -4.23 -5.42 -3.02
C ALA A 149 -5.27 -5.42 -1.88
N PHE A 150 -5.62 -6.58 -1.37
CA PHE A 150 -6.55 -6.71 -0.25
C PHE A 150 -6.01 -6.05 1.04
N GLY A 151 -4.70 -6.09 1.25
CA GLY A 151 -4.05 -5.34 2.34
C GLY A 151 -4.30 -3.83 2.28
N PHE A 152 -4.46 -3.24 1.08
CA PHE A 152 -4.86 -1.83 0.94
C PHE A 152 -6.34 -1.62 1.21
N VAL A 153 -7.20 -2.58 0.83
CA VAL A 153 -8.62 -2.56 1.20
C VAL A 153 -8.79 -2.60 2.72
N LEU A 154 -8.02 -3.43 3.43
CA LEU A 154 -8.06 -3.48 4.89
C LEU A 154 -7.67 -2.14 5.55
N ARG A 155 -6.75 -1.38 4.94
CA ARG A 155 -6.43 -0.01 5.40
C ARG A 155 -7.60 0.94 5.24
N LEU A 156 -8.24 0.89 4.08
CA LEU A 156 -9.44 1.68 3.80
C LEU A 156 -10.57 1.33 4.79
N LEU A 157 -10.84 0.04 4.99
CA LEU A 157 -11.86 -0.44 5.94
C LEU A 157 -11.56 -0.03 7.37
N ALA A 158 -10.29 -0.16 7.81
CA ALA A 158 -9.88 0.28 9.14
C ALA A 158 -10.12 1.79 9.35
N GLY A 159 -9.82 2.60 8.33
CA GLY A 159 -10.11 4.03 8.34
C GLY A 159 -11.60 4.34 8.43
N GLY A 160 -12.42 3.70 7.59
CA GLY A 160 -13.88 3.89 7.60
C GLY A 160 -14.52 3.52 8.93
N VAL A 161 -14.19 2.34 9.45
CA VAL A 161 -14.74 1.87 10.75
C VAL A 161 -14.29 2.77 11.90
N ALA A 162 -13.00 3.13 11.96
CA ALA A 162 -12.47 3.97 13.04
C ALA A 162 -13.08 5.38 13.07
N THR A 163 -13.43 5.92 11.90
CA THR A 163 -13.99 7.28 11.76
C THR A 163 -15.52 7.31 11.70
N GLY A 164 -16.17 6.13 11.72
CA GLY A 164 -17.63 6.01 11.58
C GLY A 164 -18.15 6.35 10.17
N ILE A 165 -17.27 6.46 9.18
CA ILE A 165 -17.65 6.81 7.80
C ILE A 165 -18.02 5.57 7.01
N VAL A 166 -19.26 5.54 6.51
CA VAL A 166 -19.75 4.44 5.67
C VAL A 166 -19.06 4.50 4.32
N LEU A 167 -18.44 3.39 3.94
CA LEU A 167 -17.74 3.27 2.66
C LEU A 167 -18.68 2.79 1.56
N SER A 168 -18.70 3.48 0.43
CA SER A 168 -19.41 2.99 -0.74
C SER A 168 -18.74 1.72 -1.29
N LYS A 169 -19.55 0.84 -1.88
CA LYS A 169 -19.03 -0.40 -2.51
C LYS A 169 -18.01 -0.10 -3.60
N TRP A 170 -18.18 1.03 -4.27
CA TRP A 170 -17.31 1.46 -5.37
C TRP A 170 -15.90 1.83 -4.91
N ILE A 171 -15.76 2.57 -3.78
CA ILE A 171 -14.44 2.94 -3.29
C ILE A 171 -13.64 1.74 -2.80
N VAL A 172 -14.32 0.75 -2.21
CA VAL A 172 -13.70 -0.53 -1.79
C VAL A 172 -13.19 -1.29 -3.01
N LEU A 173 -14.04 -1.42 -4.05
CA LEU A 173 -13.68 -2.12 -5.28
C LEU A 173 -12.56 -1.39 -6.06
N MET A 174 -12.66 -0.05 -6.19
CA MET A 174 -11.60 0.75 -6.82
C MET A 174 -10.27 0.64 -6.10
N THR A 175 -10.27 0.65 -4.76
CA THR A 175 -9.04 0.49 -3.98
C THR A 175 -8.40 -0.87 -4.23
N PHE A 176 -9.17 -1.93 -4.30
CA PHE A 176 -8.67 -3.25 -4.68
C PHE A 176 -8.09 -3.25 -6.08
N LEU A 177 -8.84 -2.76 -7.07
CA LEU A 177 -8.46 -2.81 -8.49
C LEU A 177 -7.24 -1.94 -8.81
N ILE A 178 -7.16 -0.70 -8.31
CA ILE A 178 -6.01 0.17 -8.56
C ILE A 178 -4.74 -0.37 -7.92
N THR A 179 -4.84 -0.97 -6.73
CA THR A 179 -3.69 -1.55 -6.05
C THR A 179 -3.28 -2.90 -6.65
N LEU A 180 -4.23 -3.64 -7.21
CA LEU A 180 -3.97 -4.84 -8.01
C LEU A 180 -3.26 -4.49 -9.32
N PHE A 181 -3.73 -3.46 -10.05
CA PHE A 181 -3.09 -2.89 -11.22
C PHE A 181 -1.62 -2.51 -10.94
N MET A 182 -1.36 -1.75 -9.88
CA MET A 182 0.00 -1.37 -9.48
C MET A 182 0.85 -2.59 -9.10
N SER A 183 0.23 -3.61 -8.51
CA SER A 183 0.92 -4.85 -8.15
C SER A 183 1.32 -5.66 -9.38
N PHE A 184 0.47 -5.75 -10.38
CA PHE A 184 0.84 -6.38 -11.68
C PHE A 184 1.93 -5.60 -12.40
N ALA A 185 1.87 -4.27 -12.40
CA ALA A 185 2.94 -3.46 -12.99
C ALA A 185 4.29 -3.74 -12.33
N LYS A 186 4.32 -3.91 -11.00
CA LYS A 186 5.52 -4.33 -10.28
C LYS A 186 5.98 -5.75 -10.66
N ARG A 187 5.05 -6.70 -10.90
CA ARG A 187 5.39 -8.05 -11.38
C ARG A 187 5.97 -8.00 -12.78
N ARG A 188 5.55 -7.05 -13.62
CA ARG A 188 6.13 -6.83 -14.94
C ARG A 188 7.64 -6.55 -14.87
N ASP A 189 8.07 -5.71 -13.94
CA ASP A 189 9.50 -5.46 -13.70
C ASP A 189 10.26 -6.73 -13.25
N ASP A 190 9.64 -7.54 -12.39
CA ASP A 190 10.21 -8.82 -11.96
C ASP A 190 10.40 -9.78 -13.18
N VAL A 191 9.42 -9.84 -14.11
CA VAL A 191 9.52 -10.67 -15.33
C VAL A 191 10.58 -10.14 -16.29
N LEU A 192 10.61 -8.82 -16.55
CA LEU A 192 11.65 -8.21 -17.37
C LEU A 192 13.05 -8.48 -16.83
N ARG A 193 13.21 -8.47 -15.51
CA ARG A 193 14.46 -8.81 -14.87
C ARG A 193 14.82 -10.28 -15.08
N MET A 194 13.86 -11.18 -14.93
CA MET A 194 14.05 -12.62 -15.19
C MET A 194 14.46 -12.88 -16.65
N GLU A 195 13.84 -12.22 -17.62
CA GLU A 195 14.21 -12.34 -19.03
C GLU A 195 15.64 -11.83 -19.32
N LYS A 196 16.08 -10.78 -18.62
CA LYS A 196 17.42 -10.20 -18.80
C LYS A 196 18.53 -10.99 -18.08
N THR A 197 18.24 -11.56 -16.91
CA THR A 197 19.27 -12.20 -16.05
C THR A 197 19.21 -13.72 -16.08
N GLY A 198 18.15 -14.33 -16.62
CA GLY A 198 17.89 -15.77 -16.54
C GLY A 198 17.44 -16.25 -15.15
N GLU A 199 17.44 -15.38 -14.13
CA GLU A 199 17.09 -15.73 -12.75
C GLU A 199 15.77 -15.09 -12.34
N ALA A 200 14.85 -15.91 -11.79
CA ALA A 200 13.57 -15.42 -11.28
C ALA A 200 13.78 -14.69 -9.94
N PRO A 201 13.44 -13.38 -9.84
CA PRO A 201 13.56 -12.61 -8.59
C PRO A 201 12.73 -13.19 -7.44
N ARG A 202 11.68 -13.97 -7.75
CA ARG A 202 10.79 -14.67 -6.83
C ARG A 202 10.37 -16.00 -7.41
N LYS A 203 10.06 -16.97 -6.55
CA LYS A 203 9.61 -18.32 -7.00
C LYS A 203 8.36 -18.28 -7.89
N ASN A 204 7.43 -17.35 -7.64
CA ASN A 204 6.20 -17.22 -8.44
C ASN A 204 6.41 -16.47 -9.77
N THR A 205 7.54 -15.80 -9.99
CA THR A 205 7.81 -15.06 -11.23
C THR A 205 7.80 -15.97 -12.45
N ILE A 206 8.22 -17.23 -12.32
CA ILE A 206 8.19 -18.23 -13.41
C ILE A 206 6.78 -18.55 -13.94
N ARG A 207 5.73 -18.21 -13.17
CA ARG A 207 4.33 -18.42 -13.56
C ARG A 207 3.74 -17.21 -14.28
N TYR A 208 4.53 -16.18 -14.53
CA TYR A 208 4.16 -14.96 -15.22
C TYR A 208 4.98 -14.84 -16.52
N ASN A 209 4.36 -14.29 -17.56
CA ASN A 209 5.02 -13.80 -18.75
C ASN A 209 4.53 -12.38 -19.10
N LEU A 210 5.23 -11.68 -19.97
CA LEU A 210 4.89 -10.30 -20.32
C LEU A 210 3.50 -10.18 -20.96
N THR A 211 3.09 -11.14 -21.77
CA THR A 211 1.76 -11.15 -22.42
C THR A 211 0.65 -11.19 -21.38
N PHE A 212 0.70 -12.15 -20.44
CA PHE A 212 -0.29 -12.28 -19.38
C PHE A 212 -0.33 -11.01 -18.51
N ILE A 213 0.84 -10.50 -18.10
CA ILE A 213 0.89 -9.32 -17.22
C ILE A 213 0.37 -8.07 -17.92
N ASN A 214 0.70 -7.85 -19.20
CA ASN A 214 0.17 -6.72 -19.95
C ASN A 214 -1.35 -6.78 -20.08
N GLN A 215 -1.93 -7.97 -20.33
CA GLN A 215 -3.37 -8.17 -20.32
C GLN A 215 -3.98 -7.91 -18.94
N ALA A 216 -3.38 -8.43 -17.87
CA ALA A 216 -3.85 -8.21 -16.50
C ALA A 216 -3.82 -6.72 -16.10
N ILE A 217 -2.78 -5.99 -16.51
CA ILE A 217 -2.67 -4.54 -16.32
C ILE A 217 -3.80 -3.83 -17.07
N THR A 218 -4.05 -4.18 -18.33
CA THR A 218 -5.12 -3.56 -19.14
C THR A 218 -6.49 -3.85 -18.55
N ILE A 219 -6.79 -5.09 -18.19
CA ILE A 219 -8.08 -5.48 -17.59
C ILE A 219 -8.31 -4.72 -16.28
N THR A 220 -7.32 -4.74 -15.39
CA THR A 220 -7.47 -4.07 -14.08
C THR A 220 -7.59 -2.55 -14.22
N ALA A 221 -6.88 -1.92 -15.14
CA ALA A 221 -7.02 -0.49 -15.45
C ALA A 221 -8.41 -0.15 -15.99
N SER A 222 -8.91 -0.92 -16.97
CA SER A 222 -10.22 -0.69 -17.59
C SER A 222 -11.36 -0.84 -16.57
N VAL A 223 -11.33 -1.90 -15.77
CA VAL A 223 -12.35 -2.11 -14.74
C VAL A 223 -12.25 -1.02 -13.64
N THR A 224 -11.05 -0.58 -13.28
CA THR A 224 -10.87 0.54 -12.33
C THR A 224 -11.54 1.81 -12.85
N LEU A 225 -11.34 2.14 -14.14
CA LEU A 225 -11.97 3.32 -14.76
C LEU A 225 -13.50 3.20 -14.76
N VAL A 226 -14.04 2.04 -15.13
CA VAL A 226 -15.50 1.80 -15.10
C VAL A 226 -16.04 1.96 -13.69
N CYS A 227 -15.39 1.37 -12.69
CA CYS A 227 -15.80 1.52 -11.28
C CYS A 227 -15.73 2.98 -10.81
N TYR A 228 -14.74 3.75 -11.28
CA TYR A 228 -14.66 5.18 -10.95
C TYR A 228 -15.82 5.96 -11.57
N ILE A 229 -16.15 5.72 -12.84
CA ILE A 229 -17.29 6.35 -13.50
C ILE A 229 -18.59 6.00 -12.76
N MET A 230 -18.81 4.71 -12.47
CA MET A 230 -19.98 4.26 -11.71
C MET A 230 -20.08 4.87 -10.33
N TYR A 231 -18.94 5.09 -9.66
CA TYR A 231 -18.90 5.82 -8.40
C TYR A 231 -19.39 7.26 -8.57
N THR A 232 -18.85 7.98 -9.56
CA THR A 232 -19.16 9.42 -9.75
C THR A 232 -20.60 9.69 -10.17
N VAL A 233 -21.30 8.72 -10.77
CA VAL A 233 -22.71 8.84 -11.19
C VAL A 233 -23.66 8.10 -10.23
N SER A 234 -23.18 7.53 -9.12
CA SER A 234 -24.05 6.85 -8.17
C SER A 234 -24.92 7.84 -7.40
N PRO A 235 -26.21 7.52 -7.15
CA PRO A 235 -27.11 8.40 -6.41
C PRO A 235 -26.58 8.83 -5.06
N GLU A 236 -25.93 7.90 -4.34
CA GLU A 236 -25.32 8.16 -3.01
C GLU A 236 -24.25 9.26 -3.08
N VAL A 237 -23.46 9.29 -4.16
CA VAL A 237 -22.36 10.27 -4.34
C VAL A 237 -22.92 11.62 -4.78
N ILE A 238 -23.90 11.61 -5.68
CA ILE A 238 -24.60 12.82 -6.13
C ILE A 238 -25.29 13.51 -4.95
N GLU A 239 -25.99 12.74 -4.10
CA GLU A 239 -26.67 13.26 -2.92
C GLU A 239 -25.68 13.82 -1.88
N ASN A 240 -24.56 13.12 -1.64
CA ASN A 240 -23.56 13.56 -0.67
C ASN A 240 -22.80 14.83 -1.09
N PHE A 241 -22.53 14.99 -2.38
CA PHE A 241 -21.73 16.12 -2.89
C PHE A 241 -22.56 17.20 -3.61
N HIS A 242 -23.87 17.00 -3.72
CA HIS A 242 -24.82 17.93 -4.36
C HIS A 242 -24.44 18.33 -5.79
N THR A 243 -23.70 17.46 -6.51
CA THR A 243 -23.27 17.71 -7.90
C THR A 243 -23.35 16.45 -8.75
N GLU A 244 -23.86 16.59 -9.96
CA GLU A 244 -23.90 15.54 -10.98
C GLU A 244 -22.63 15.52 -11.85
N ASN A 245 -21.75 16.53 -11.73
CA ASN A 245 -20.64 16.77 -12.64
C ASN A 245 -19.33 16.06 -12.29
N LEU A 246 -19.31 15.25 -11.21
CA LEU A 246 -18.10 14.53 -10.79
C LEU A 246 -17.56 13.58 -11.86
N TYR A 247 -18.42 13.05 -12.75
CA TYR A 247 -18.01 12.18 -13.84
C TYR A 247 -16.97 12.82 -14.77
N LEU A 248 -16.94 14.15 -14.90
CA LEU A 248 -15.95 14.87 -15.70
C LEU A 248 -14.51 14.62 -15.22
N THR A 249 -14.34 14.34 -13.94
CA THR A 249 -13.02 14.01 -13.36
C THR A 249 -12.48 12.67 -13.86
N SER A 250 -13.32 11.82 -14.47
CA SER A 250 -12.93 10.51 -15.03
C SER A 250 -11.89 10.64 -16.14
N VAL A 251 -11.85 11.77 -16.85
CA VAL A 251 -10.84 12.06 -17.87
C VAL A 251 -9.43 12.05 -17.27
N PHE A 252 -9.25 12.63 -16.09
CA PHE A 252 -7.95 12.65 -15.41
C PHE A 252 -7.54 11.23 -14.96
N VAL A 253 -8.50 10.44 -14.49
CA VAL A 253 -8.24 9.04 -14.11
C VAL A 253 -7.84 8.22 -15.33
N LEU A 254 -8.54 8.36 -16.46
CA LEU A 254 -8.19 7.71 -17.72
C LEU A 254 -6.77 8.07 -18.17
N VAL A 255 -6.47 9.38 -18.23
CA VAL A 255 -5.14 9.87 -18.66
C VAL A 255 -4.04 9.40 -17.68
N GLY A 256 -4.33 9.39 -16.38
CA GLY A 256 -3.41 8.90 -15.36
C GLY A 256 -3.10 7.40 -15.52
N LEU A 257 -4.11 6.57 -15.76
CA LEU A 257 -3.95 5.15 -16.02
C LEU A 257 -3.15 4.90 -17.32
N LEU A 258 -3.47 5.61 -18.41
CA LEU A 258 -2.74 5.50 -19.67
C LEU A 258 -1.27 5.94 -19.50
N ARG A 259 -1.01 7.05 -18.78
CA ARG A 259 0.36 7.48 -18.48
C ARG A 259 1.12 6.44 -17.69
N TYR A 260 0.50 5.84 -16.67
CA TYR A 260 1.14 4.80 -15.89
C TYR A 260 1.45 3.55 -16.74
N ILE A 261 0.52 3.12 -17.61
CA ILE A 261 0.74 2.02 -18.57
C ILE A 261 1.90 2.36 -19.50
N GLN A 262 1.97 3.59 -20.03
CA GLN A 262 3.08 4.04 -20.87
C GLN A 262 4.43 3.90 -20.13
N ILE A 263 4.53 4.39 -18.91
CA ILE A 263 5.75 4.28 -18.10
C ILE A 263 6.10 2.81 -17.83
N ALA A 264 5.10 1.97 -17.54
CA ALA A 264 5.32 0.57 -17.24
C ALA A 264 5.71 -0.24 -18.48
N VAL A 265 5.03 -0.03 -19.62
CA VAL A 265 5.16 -0.88 -20.80
C VAL A 265 6.21 -0.35 -21.77
N VAL A 266 6.20 0.95 -22.05
CA VAL A 266 7.09 1.58 -23.02
C VAL A 266 8.43 1.94 -22.39
N ASP A 267 8.39 2.69 -21.26
CA ASP A 267 9.61 3.15 -20.60
C ASP A 267 10.28 2.06 -19.75
N GLN A 268 9.60 0.93 -19.51
CA GLN A 268 10.05 -0.20 -18.69
C GLN A 268 10.50 0.19 -17.27
N LYS A 269 9.82 1.15 -16.63
CA LYS A 269 10.16 1.70 -15.32
C LYS A 269 9.09 1.41 -14.26
N SER A 270 8.55 0.19 -14.20
CA SER A 270 7.42 -0.17 -13.34
C SER A 270 7.79 -0.68 -11.93
N GLY A 271 9.07 -0.71 -11.58
CA GLY A 271 9.57 -1.42 -10.37
C GLY A 271 9.07 -0.90 -9.02
N ASP A 272 8.76 0.39 -8.89
CA ASP A 272 8.24 1.00 -7.65
C ASP A 272 7.17 2.06 -7.96
N PRO A 273 5.88 1.71 -7.82
CA PRO A 273 4.77 2.62 -8.10
C PRO A 273 4.85 3.95 -7.35
N THR A 274 5.27 3.93 -6.09
CA THR A 274 5.40 5.14 -5.27
C THR A 274 6.46 6.08 -5.84
N LYS A 275 7.57 5.52 -6.33
CA LYS A 275 8.61 6.33 -6.97
C LYS A 275 8.17 6.91 -8.30
N ILE A 276 7.34 6.21 -9.06
CA ILE A 276 6.79 6.73 -10.33
C ILE A 276 5.98 7.98 -10.04
N ILE A 277 5.00 7.89 -9.14
CA ILE A 277 4.14 9.02 -8.76
C ILE A 277 4.98 10.21 -8.25
N LEU A 278 6.02 9.96 -7.45
CA LEU A 278 6.86 11.02 -6.87
C LEU A 278 7.89 11.63 -7.85
N ARG A 279 8.18 10.99 -8.99
CA ARG A 279 9.23 11.43 -9.92
C ARG A 279 8.71 11.88 -11.28
N ASP A 280 7.58 11.36 -11.74
CA ASP A 280 7.04 11.69 -13.04
C ASP A 280 6.17 12.98 -12.95
N ARG A 281 6.68 14.07 -13.49
CA ARG A 281 6.00 15.40 -13.46
C ARG A 281 4.63 15.37 -14.13
N ILE A 282 4.47 14.57 -15.19
CA ILE A 282 3.20 14.48 -15.92
C ILE A 282 2.16 13.79 -15.02
N THR A 283 2.52 12.69 -14.37
CA THR A 283 1.64 12.01 -13.41
C THR A 283 1.28 12.94 -12.24
N GLN A 284 2.24 13.69 -11.71
CA GLN A 284 1.98 14.68 -10.64
C GLN A 284 1.00 15.76 -11.09
N PHE A 285 1.17 16.30 -12.30
CA PHE A 285 0.24 17.28 -12.86
C PHE A 285 -1.17 16.71 -13.02
N ILE A 286 -1.30 15.48 -13.56
CA ILE A 286 -2.60 14.82 -13.73
C ILE A 286 -3.29 14.62 -12.38
N VAL A 287 -2.57 14.11 -11.37
CA VAL A 287 -3.10 13.91 -10.02
C VAL A 287 -3.51 15.22 -9.38
N LEU A 288 -2.70 16.29 -9.53
CA LEU A 288 -3.02 17.60 -8.99
C LEU A 288 -4.25 18.19 -9.68
N ALA A 289 -4.34 18.10 -11.01
CA ALA A 289 -5.48 18.57 -11.78
C ALA A 289 -6.76 17.80 -11.39
N TRP A 290 -6.67 16.49 -11.18
CA TRP A 290 -7.77 15.68 -10.68
C TRP A 290 -8.22 16.14 -9.29
N LEU A 291 -7.29 16.31 -8.34
CA LEU A 291 -7.59 16.78 -6.98
C LEU A 291 -8.25 18.15 -7.00
N LEU A 292 -7.70 19.11 -7.75
CA LEU A 292 -8.25 20.45 -7.85
C LEU A 292 -9.65 20.44 -8.48
N SER A 293 -9.86 19.70 -9.57
CA SER A 293 -11.18 19.57 -10.20
C SER A 293 -12.20 18.94 -9.25
N PHE A 294 -11.81 17.91 -8.50
CA PHE A 294 -12.65 17.25 -7.52
C PHE A 294 -13.06 18.23 -6.39
N LEU A 295 -12.09 18.98 -5.84
CA LEU A 295 -12.35 19.98 -4.81
C LEU A 295 -13.23 21.13 -5.32
N ILE A 296 -13.00 21.62 -6.52
CA ILE A 296 -13.81 22.69 -7.14
C ILE A 296 -15.26 22.23 -7.27
N LEU A 297 -15.50 21.03 -7.80
CA LEU A 297 -16.83 20.51 -8.01
C LEU A 297 -17.61 20.21 -6.69
N ILE A 298 -16.89 19.94 -5.60
CA ILE A 298 -17.52 19.67 -4.30
C ILE A 298 -17.77 20.94 -3.47
N TYR A 299 -16.85 21.91 -3.52
CA TYR A 299 -16.88 23.05 -2.59
C TYR A 299 -17.25 24.38 -3.24
N ILE A 300 -17.24 24.50 -4.59
CA ILE A 300 -17.45 25.75 -5.28
C ILE A 300 -18.68 25.72 -6.20
N VAL A 301 -18.99 24.57 -6.80
CA VAL A 301 -20.15 24.35 -7.69
C VAL A 301 -21.29 23.68 -6.92
#